data_910221bef1c10ed90a8ba1b7d8f991ab
#
_entry.id   910221bef1c10ed90a8ba1b7d8f991ab
#
_cell.length_a   1.000
_cell.length_b   1.000
_cell.length_c   1.000
_cell.angle_alpha   90.00
_cell.angle_beta   90.00
_cell.angle_gamma   90.00
#
_symmetry.space_group_name_H-M   'P 1'
#
loop_
_entity.id
_entity.type
_entity.pdbx_description
1 polymer ?
#
loop_
_entity_poly.entity_id
_entity_poly.type
_entity_poly.pdbx_seq_one_letter_code
_entity_poly.pdbx_strand_id
1 'polypeptide(L)'
;MRLLLIRHGQTPHNVSGALDTAFPGAGLTDLGQRQADAIPTALAEEDVSAVYASPLVRTQLTGSPLAVERGIDVHVQEGLEEIAAGAFEMRSDHEAVAAYLGGLSAWLHRDLDHALEGGTTGHAFVDRYDAAVRAIAGAHGRHEAVALFSHGAAIRVFATLAADLDADEVESRWINNTGMVLLDGQPGQGWDLVSWTSDPVGGAHLASVRAHDVTGEAVDEVADD
;
A
#
# COMPACT_ATOMS: atom_id res chain seq x y z
N MET A 1 9.50 -14.68 7.78
CA MET A 1 9.10 -14.68 6.34
C MET A 1 9.42 -13.33 5.75
N ARG A 2 9.65 -13.28 4.44
CA ARG A 2 9.79 -11.99 3.73
C ARG A 2 8.42 -11.55 3.22
N LEU A 3 8.05 -10.32 3.53
CA LEU A 3 6.77 -9.73 3.16
C LEU A 3 7.02 -8.54 2.24
N LEU A 4 6.71 -8.70 0.95
CA LEU A 4 6.85 -7.68 -0.07
C LEU A 4 5.53 -6.91 -0.16
N LEU A 5 5.44 -5.76 0.48
CA LEU A 5 4.26 -4.88 0.44
C LEU A 5 4.37 -3.96 -0.76
N ILE A 6 3.58 -4.20 -1.80
CA ILE A 6 3.67 -3.49 -3.08
C ILE A 6 2.40 -2.67 -3.27
N ARG A 7 2.56 -1.36 -3.51
CA ARG A 7 1.46 -0.49 -3.85
C ARG A 7 0.94 -0.82 -5.25
N HIS A 8 -0.37 -0.74 -5.45
CA HIS A 8 -0.99 -0.92 -6.78
C HIS A 8 -0.44 0.03 -7.84
N GLY A 9 -0.55 -0.34 -9.12
CA GLY A 9 -0.23 0.51 -10.26
C GLY A 9 -1.17 1.72 -10.40
N GLN A 10 -0.76 2.73 -11.17
CA GLN A 10 -1.50 3.97 -11.34
C GLN A 10 -2.94 3.74 -11.81
N THR A 11 -3.87 4.50 -11.21
CA THR A 11 -5.29 4.56 -11.57
C THR A 11 -5.65 5.95 -12.11
N PRO A 12 -6.80 6.12 -12.79
CA PRO A 12 -7.30 7.46 -13.16
C PRO A 12 -7.49 8.38 -11.94
N HIS A 13 -7.79 7.82 -10.76
CA HIS A 13 -8.01 8.59 -9.54
C HIS A 13 -6.68 9.05 -8.90
N ASN A 14 -5.58 8.31 -9.06
CA ASN A 14 -4.25 8.84 -8.74
C ASN A 14 -3.90 10.06 -9.60
N VAL A 15 -4.29 10.05 -10.89
CA VAL A 15 -4.06 11.19 -11.78
C VAL A 15 -4.90 12.41 -11.43
N SER A 16 -6.13 12.21 -10.95
CA SER A 16 -7.06 13.30 -10.57
C SER A 16 -6.92 13.74 -9.11
N GLY A 17 -6.13 13.05 -8.29
CA GLY A 17 -6.00 13.30 -6.85
C GLY A 17 -7.23 12.89 -6.02
N ALA A 18 -8.17 12.13 -6.59
CA ALA A 18 -9.37 11.72 -5.87
C ALA A 18 -9.08 10.57 -4.89
N LEU A 19 -9.65 10.67 -3.69
CA LEU A 19 -9.59 9.68 -2.62
C LEU A 19 -10.47 8.46 -2.94
N ASP A 20 -10.04 7.61 -3.88
CA ASP A 20 -10.74 6.37 -4.27
C ASP A 20 -10.32 5.23 -3.35
N THR A 21 -11.02 5.05 -2.24
CA THR A 21 -10.68 4.04 -1.22
C THR A 21 -11.69 2.91 -1.13
N ALA A 22 -12.88 3.07 -1.71
CA ALA A 22 -13.97 2.12 -1.62
C ALA A 22 -13.89 1.01 -2.69
N PHE A 23 -14.45 -0.16 -2.36
CA PHE A 23 -14.66 -1.25 -3.31
C PHE A 23 -15.73 -0.87 -4.36
N PRO A 24 -15.58 -1.25 -5.65
CA PRO A 24 -14.49 -2.04 -6.24
C PRO A 24 -13.25 -1.21 -6.58
N GLY A 25 -13.32 0.13 -6.59
CA GLY A 25 -12.30 1.05 -7.03
C GLY A 25 -12.07 1.06 -8.53
N ALA A 26 -11.26 2.03 -9.00
CA ALA A 26 -10.88 2.11 -10.40
C ALA A 26 -9.87 1.04 -10.81
N GLY A 27 -9.84 0.68 -12.09
CA GLY A 27 -8.79 -0.13 -12.70
C GLY A 27 -7.51 0.68 -12.98
N LEU A 28 -6.54 0.05 -13.63
CA LEU A 28 -5.26 0.68 -13.97
C LEU A 28 -5.37 1.58 -15.20
N THR A 29 -4.54 2.63 -15.25
CA THR A 29 -4.24 3.37 -16.49
C THR A 29 -3.27 2.56 -17.37
N ASP A 30 -2.99 3.04 -18.59
CA ASP A 30 -1.95 2.45 -19.44
C ASP A 30 -0.56 2.51 -18.77
N LEU A 31 -0.27 3.56 -17.97
CA LEU A 31 0.95 3.62 -17.18
C LEU A 31 0.91 2.57 -16.05
N GLY A 32 -0.22 2.49 -15.33
CA GLY A 32 -0.41 1.49 -14.28
C GLY A 32 -0.24 0.06 -14.79
N GLN A 33 -0.71 -0.24 -15.99
CA GLN A 33 -0.48 -1.55 -16.62
C GLN A 33 1.00 -1.79 -16.91
N ARG A 34 1.73 -0.81 -17.48
CA ARG A 34 3.18 -0.94 -17.68
C ARG A 34 3.95 -1.09 -16.38
N GLN A 35 3.51 -0.40 -15.31
CA GLN A 35 4.08 -0.56 -13.98
C GLN A 35 3.89 -2.00 -13.46
N ALA A 36 2.69 -2.55 -13.62
CA ALA A 36 2.39 -3.94 -13.24
C ALA A 36 3.22 -4.94 -14.06
N ASP A 37 3.31 -4.77 -15.38
CA ASP A 37 4.04 -5.66 -16.29
C ASP A 37 5.56 -5.67 -16.03
N ALA A 38 6.11 -4.65 -15.39
CA ALA A 38 7.52 -4.57 -15.03
C ALA A 38 7.88 -5.32 -13.73
N ILE A 39 6.90 -5.63 -12.87
CA ILE A 39 7.12 -6.26 -11.56
C ILE A 39 7.80 -7.64 -11.67
N PRO A 40 7.40 -8.55 -12.57
CA PRO A 40 8.04 -9.87 -12.69
C PRO A 40 9.55 -9.77 -12.90
N THR A 41 9.99 -8.89 -13.79
CA THR A 41 11.42 -8.67 -14.05
C THR A 41 12.13 -8.03 -12.86
N ALA A 42 11.49 -7.05 -12.21
CA ALA A 42 12.06 -6.38 -11.04
C ALA A 42 12.25 -7.33 -9.85
N LEU A 43 11.39 -8.33 -9.71
CA LEU A 43 11.42 -9.33 -8.63
C LEU A 43 12.00 -10.67 -9.08
N ALA A 44 12.77 -10.72 -10.16
CA ALA A 44 13.31 -11.98 -10.70
C ALA A 44 14.19 -12.74 -9.69
N GLU A 45 14.92 -12.02 -8.83
CA GLU A 45 15.80 -12.60 -7.80
C GLU A 45 15.06 -12.96 -6.50
N GLU A 46 13.78 -12.57 -6.36
CA GLU A 46 12.96 -12.89 -5.20
C GLU A 46 12.20 -14.22 -5.45
N ASP A 47 12.37 -15.17 -4.55
CA ASP A 47 11.66 -16.47 -4.64
C ASP A 47 10.23 -16.33 -4.07
N VAL A 48 9.38 -15.56 -4.79
CA VAL A 48 8.00 -15.31 -4.38
C VAL A 48 7.18 -16.58 -4.54
N SER A 49 6.74 -17.14 -3.42
CA SER A 49 5.94 -18.37 -3.34
C SER A 49 4.44 -18.15 -3.41
N ALA A 50 3.95 -16.94 -3.11
CA ALA A 50 2.53 -16.61 -3.16
C ALA A 50 2.30 -15.13 -3.45
N VAL A 51 1.16 -14.84 -4.11
CA VAL A 51 0.69 -13.49 -4.42
C VAL A 51 -0.67 -13.27 -3.78
N TYR A 52 -0.76 -12.25 -2.94
CA TYR A 52 -2.01 -11.78 -2.35
C TYR A 52 -2.34 -10.37 -2.82
N ALA A 53 -3.61 -10.07 -2.93
CA ALA A 53 -4.08 -8.74 -3.29
C ALA A 53 -5.30 -8.35 -2.45
N SER A 54 -5.48 -7.06 -2.19
CA SER A 54 -6.72 -6.57 -1.58
C SER A 54 -7.92 -6.83 -2.51
N PRO A 55 -9.17 -6.77 -1.99
CA PRO A 55 -10.36 -6.90 -2.83
C PRO A 55 -10.50 -5.85 -3.94
N LEU A 56 -9.82 -4.69 -3.83
CA LEU A 56 -9.90 -3.63 -4.83
C LEU A 56 -9.25 -4.05 -6.15
N VAL A 57 -9.95 -3.80 -7.26
CA VAL A 57 -9.58 -4.34 -8.58
C VAL A 57 -8.17 -3.96 -9.02
N ARG A 58 -7.70 -2.75 -8.70
CA ARG A 58 -6.37 -2.26 -9.06
C ARG A 58 -5.23 -3.08 -8.49
N THR A 59 -5.37 -3.62 -7.28
CA THR A 59 -4.32 -4.46 -6.65
C THR A 59 -4.24 -5.84 -7.31
N GLN A 60 -5.38 -6.42 -7.66
CA GLN A 60 -5.47 -7.70 -8.35
C GLN A 60 -4.86 -7.61 -9.76
N LEU A 61 -5.19 -6.53 -10.50
CA LEU A 61 -4.59 -6.27 -11.81
C LEU A 61 -3.08 -6.05 -11.72
N THR A 62 -2.60 -5.40 -10.64
CA THR A 62 -1.17 -5.17 -10.44
C THR A 62 -0.41 -6.45 -10.11
N GLY A 63 -0.99 -7.34 -9.32
CA GLY A 63 -0.37 -8.60 -8.93
C GLY A 63 -0.42 -9.69 -10.01
N SER A 64 -1.37 -9.57 -10.96
CA SER A 64 -1.62 -10.59 -11.98
C SER A 64 -0.39 -10.94 -12.85
N PRO A 65 0.41 -9.99 -13.39
CA PRO A 65 1.58 -10.33 -14.18
C PRO A 65 2.61 -11.16 -13.41
N LEU A 66 2.85 -10.85 -12.13
CA LEU A 66 3.77 -11.62 -11.28
C LEU A 66 3.23 -13.05 -11.04
N ALA A 67 1.95 -13.17 -10.73
CA ALA A 67 1.33 -14.47 -10.52
C ALA A 67 1.40 -15.36 -11.78
N VAL A 68 1.11 -14.79 -12.95
CA VAL A 68 1.22 -15.49 -14.24
C VAL A 68 2.65 -15.95 -14.50
N GLU A 69 3.65 -15.09 -14.29
CA GLU A 69 5.05 -15.43 -14.52
C GLU A 69 5.53 -16.55 -13.58
N ARG A 70 5.07 -16.54 -12.32
CA ARG A 70 5.39 -17.58 -11.33
C ARG A 70 4.55 -18.85 -11.47
N GLY A 71 3.50 -18.86 -12.30
CA GLY A 71 2.58 -19.99 -12.45
C GLY A 71 1.73 -20.27 -11.21
N ILE A 72 1.38 -19.21 -10.47
CA ILE A 72 0.55 -19.26 -9.25
C ILE A 72 -0.69 -18.35 -9.41
N ASP A 73 -1.65 -18.49 -8.50
CA ASP A 73 -2.85 -17.68 -8.49
C ASP A 73 -2.68 -16.39 -7.66
N VAL A 74 -3.47 -15.35 -7.99
CA VAL A 74 -3.67 -14.20 -7.11
C VAL A 74 -4.75 -14.54 -6.09
N HIS A 75 -4.36 -14.59 -4.81
CA HIS A 75 -5.29 -14.78 -3.70
C HIS A 75 -5.85 -13.44 -3.23
N VAL A 76 -7.17 -13.26 -3.35
CA VAL A 76 -7.82 -12.06 -2.80
C VAL A 76 -7.95 -12.21 -1.29
N GLN A 77 -7.40 -11.25 -0.54
CA GLN A 77 -7.37 -11.25 0.91
C GLN A 77 -8.09 -10.01 1.44
N GLU A 78 -9.24 -10.22 2.10
CA GLU A 78 -9.90 -9.18 2.88
C GLU A 78 -8.97 -8.71 4.02
N GLY A 79 -9.06 -7.43 4.33
CA GLY A 79 -8.21 -6.80 5.35
C GLY A 79 -7.02 -6.05 4.78
N LEU A 80 -6.66 -6.24 3.51
CA LEU A 80 -5.57 -5.52 2.84
C LEU A 80 -6.02 -4.23 2.12
N GLU A 81 -7.29 -3.81 2.28
CA GLU A 81 -7.84 -2.62 1.63
C GLU A 81 -7.17 -1.33 2.13
N GLU A 82 -7.34 -0.26 1.33
CA GLU A 82 -6.89 1.08 1.70
C GLU A 82 -7.58 1.58 2.98
N ILE A 83 -7.00 2.59 3.60
CA ILE A 83 -7.61 3.36 4.68
C ILE A 83 -8.81 4.09 4.08
N ALA A 84 -9.99 3.85 4.65
CA ALA A 84 -11.23 4.44 4.14
C ALA A 84 -11.24 5.95 4.31
N ALA A 85 -11.49 6.69 3.23
CA ALA A 85 -11.59 8.14 3.24
C ALA A 85 -12.89 8.65 3.91
N GLY A 86 -13.85 7.75 4.20
CA GLY A 86 -15.08 8.09 4.89
C GLY A 86 -15.91 9.15 4.17
N ALA A 87 -16.18 10.27 4.85
CA ALA A 87 -16.93 11.39 4.27
C ALA A 87 -16.21 12.08 3.10
N PHE A 88 -14.92 11.83 2.92
CA PHE A 88 -14.08 12.43 1.87
C PHE A 88 -13.93 11.54 0.64
N GLU A 89 -14.61 10.39 0.59
CA GLU A 89 -14.55 9.46 -0.54
C GLU A 89 -14.81 10.18 -1.87
N MET A 90 -13.95 9.91 -2.86
CA MET A 90 -13.96 10.52 -4.20
C MET A 90 -13.73 12.05 -4.25
N ARG A 91 -13.45 12.73 -3.14
CA ARG A 91 -13.04 14.12 -3.13
C ARG A 91 -11.55 14.26 -3.44
N SER A 92 -11.17 15.43 -4.01
CA SER A 92 -9.78 15.79 -4.36
C SER A 92 -9.45 17.24 -3.97
N ASP A 93 -10.37 17.91 -3.26
CA ASP A 93 -10.14 19.27 -2.81
C ASP A 93 -9.24 19.30 -1.57
N HIS A 94 -8.60 20.45 -1.34
CA HIS A 94 -7.62 20.64 -0.27
C HIS A 94 -8.16 20.25 1.12
N GLU A 95 -9.43 20.56 1.45
CA GLU A 95 -10.03 20.21 2.73
C GLU A 95 -10.04 18.69 2.96
N ALA A 96 -10.50 17.94 1.95
CA ALA A 96 -10.59 16.50 2.00
C ALA A 96 -9.20 15.83 2.08
N VAL A 97 -8.26 16.34 1.29
CA VAL A 97 -6.87 15.86 1.27
C VAL A 97 -6.20 16.13 2.62
N ALA A 98 -6.29 17.35 3.14
CA ALA A 98 -5.70 17.71 4.42
C ALA A 98 -6.30 16.90 5.59
N ALA A 99 -7.61 16.67 5.60
CA ALA A 99 -8.27 15.85 6.61
C ALA A 99 -7.80 14.39 6.56
N TYR A 100 -7.68 13.81 5.36
CA TYR A 100 -7.22 12.43 5.17
C TYR A 100 -5.76 12.27 5.61
N LEU A 101 -4.87 13.18 5.19
CA LEU A 101 -3.46 13.15 5.57
C LEU A 101 -3.25 13.42 7.06
N GLY A 102 -4.06 14.31 7.66
CA GLY A 102 -4.03 14.53 9.12
C GLY A 102 -4.39 13.27 9.91
N GLY A 103 -5.36 12.49 9.44
CA GLY A 103 -5.68 11.20 10.02
C GLY A 103 -4.56 10.17 9.86
N LEU A 104 -3.93 10.14 8.68
CA LEU A 104 -2.76 9.29 8.41
C LEU A 104 -1.61 9.65 9.36
N SER A 105 -1.28 10.94 9.48
CA SER A 105 -0.25 11.45 10.40
C SER A 105 -0.53 11.02 11.84
N ALA A 106 -1.75 11.22 12.33
CA ALA A 106 -2.14 10.79 13.67
C ALA A 106 -1.83 9.30 13.91
N TRP A 107 -2.17 8.43 12.95
CA TRP A 107 -1.93 6.99 13.08
C TRP A 107 -0.45 6.60 12.96
N LEU A 108 0.33 7.29 12.15
CA LEU A 108 1.78 7.12 12.11
C LEU A 108 2.41 7.45 13.46
N HIS A 109 1.94 8.52 14.12
CA HIS A 109 2.35 8.92 15.49
C HIS A 109 1.64 8.14 16.60
N ARG A 110 0.95 7.02 16.26
CA ARG A 110 0.32 6.10 17.20
C ARG A 110 -0.90 6.66 17.95
N ASP A 111 -1.47 7.79 17.52
CA ASP A 111 -2.79 8.22 17.95
C ASP A 111 -3.87 7.41 17.21
N LEU A 112 -4.02 6.15 17.59
CA LEU A 112 -4.94 5.20 16.98
C LEU A 112 -6.39 5.42 17.39
N ASP A 113 -6.65 6.25 18.40
CA ASP A 113 -8.00 6.68 18.79
C ASP A 113 -8.57 7.70 17.80
N HIS A 114 -7.71 8.40 17.05
CA HIS A 114 -8.15 9.32 16.01
C HIS A 114 -9.03 8.59 14.99
N ALA A 115 -10.19 9.18 14.66
CA ALA A 115 -11.13 8.65 13.68
C ALA A 115 -11.26 9.61 12.50
N LEU A 116 -11.14 9.09 11.28
CA LEU A 116 -11.51 9.84 10.08
C LEU A 116 -13.03 10.04 10.03
N GLU A 117 -13.47 11.22 9.65
CA GLU A 117 -14.90 11.55 9.57
C GLU A 117 -15.63 10.57 8.62
N GLY A 118 -16.65 9.89 9.13
CA GLY A 118 -17.37 8.85 8.37
C GLY A 118 -16.55 7.59 8.04
N GLY A 119 -15.31 7.52 8.54
CA GLY A 119 -14.39 6.38 8.36
C GLY A 119 -14.24 5.54 9.64
N THR A 120 -13.05 5.03 9.85
CA THR A 120 -12.71 4.14 10.96
C THR A 120 -11.65 4.77 11.87
N THR A 121 -11.41 4.18 13.04
CA THR A 121 -10.26 4.50 13.91
C THR A 121 -9.00 3.78 13.43
N GLY A 122 -7.83 4.28 13.87
CA GLY A 122 -6.56 3.60 13.66
C GLY A 122 -6.54 2.18 14.24
N HIS A 123 -7.16 1.96 15.40
CA HIS A 123 -7.31 0.62 15.98
C HIS A 123 -8.04 -0.33 15.05
N ALA A 124 -9.18 0.08 14.48
CA ALA A 124 -9.95 -0.78 13.57
C ALA A 124 -9.16 -1.10 12.28
N PHE A 125 -8.38 -0.14 11.77
CA PHE A 125 -7.48 -0.39 10.64
C PHE A 125 -6.39 -1.41 11.00
N VAL A 126 -5.68 -1.20 12.11
CA VAL A 126 -4.59 -2.08 12.57
C VAL A 126 -5.09 -3.49 12.79
N ASP A 127 -6.21 -3.65 13.53
CA ASP A 127 -6.80 -4.97 13.81
C ASP A 127 -7.13 -5.72 12.51
N ARG A 128 -7.72 -5.04 11.54
CA ARG A 128 -8.08 -5.59 10.23
C ARG A 128 -6.84 -6.04 9.45
N TYR A 129 -5.87 -5.13 9.30
CA TYR A 129 -4.70 -5.38 8.46
C TYR A 129 -3.77 -6.43 9.08
N ASP A 130 -3.54 -6.36 10.39
CA ASP A 130 -2.76 -7.37 11.12
C ASP A 130 -3.43 -8.75 11.10
N ALA A 131 -4.75 -8.83 11.20
CA ALA A 131 -5.48 -10.10 11.05
C ALA A 131 -5.26 -10.72 9.65
N ALA A 132 -5.29 -9.92 8.59
CA ALA A 132 -5.02 -10.37 7.23
C ALA A 132 -3.57 -10.89 7.11
N VAL A 133 -2.59 -10.13 7.59
CA VAL A 133 -1.17 -10.54 7.57
C VAL A 133 -0.93 -11.80 8.41
N ARG A 134 -1.59 -11.94 9.58
CA ARG A 134 -1.53 -13.17 10.40
C ARG A 134 -2.10 -14.37 9.67
N ALA A 135 -3.23 -14.22 8.97
CA ALA A 135 -3.84 -15.29 8.19
C ALA A 135 -2.90 -15.77 7.07
N ILE A 136 -2.29 -14.83 6.35
CA ILE A 136 -1.30 -15.12 5.32
C ILE A 136 -0.08 -15.83 5.93
N ALA A 137 0.50 -15.27 6.98
CA ALA A 137 1.68 -15.88 7.64
C ALA A 137 1.39 -17.28 8.21
N GLY A 138 0.15 -17.54 8.59
CA GLY A 138 -0.29 -18.87 9.05
C GLY A 138 -0.35 -19.92 7.94
N ALA A 139 -0.46 -19.50 6.68
CA ALA A 139 -0.51 -20.37 5.50
C ALA A 139 0.88 -20.65 4.90
N HIS A 140 1.91 -19.90 5.33
CA HIS A 140 3.25 -19.94 4.73
C HIS A 140 4.35 -20.23 5.74
N GLY A 141 5.48 -20.76 5.22
CA GLY A 141 6.68 -21.07 6.01
C GLY A 141 7.48 -19.82 6.40
N ARG A 142 8.29 -19.95 7.45
CA ARG A 142 9.10 -18.84 7.99
C ARG A 142 10.13 -18.27 7.00
N HIS A 143 10.49 -19.00 5.99
CA HIS A 143 11.52 -18.62 5.02
C HIS A 143 10.94 -18.32 3.64
N GLU A 144 9.62 -18.34 3.52
CA GLU A 144 8.94 -17.99 2.27
C GLU A 144 8.87 -16.47 2.07
N ALA A 145 8.93 -16.06 0.80
CA ALA A 145 8.68 -14.70 0.38
C ALA A 145 7.26 -14.62 -0.21
N VAL A 146 6.47 -13.69 0.29
CA VAL A 146 5.08 -13.48 -0.13
C VAL A 146 4.91 -12.04 -0.60
N ALA A 147 4.35 -11.87 -1.80
CA ALA A 147 4.02 -10.54 -2.34
C ALA A 147 2.57 -10.17 -1.97
N LEU A 148 2.41 -9.01 -1.32
CA LEU A 148 1.12 -8.42 -0.98
C LEU A 148 0.90 -7.14 -1.79
N PHE A 149 -0.11 -7.15 -2.63
CA PHE A 149 -0.53 -5.97 -3.40
C PHE A 149 -1.62 -5.21 -2.63
N SER A 150 -1.27 -4.02 -2.15
CA SER A 150 -2.10 -3.19 -1.28
C SER A 150 -2.01 -1.71 -1.71
N HIS A 151 -2.09 -0.77 -0.78
CA HIS A 151 -2.32 0.64 -1.06
C HIS A 151 -1.33 1.52 -0.29
N GLY A 152 -1.18 2.77 -0.74
CA GLY A 152 -0.14 3.65 -0.25
C GLY A 152 -0.22 3.96 1.24
N ALA A 153 -1.36 4.47 1.71
CA ALA A 153 -1.55 4.82 3.12
C ALA A 153 -1.55 3.57 4.02
N ALA A 154 -2.22 2.49 3.59
CA ALA A 154 -2.28 1.24 4.33
C ALA A 154 -0.89 0.62 4.55
N ILE A 155 -0.05 0.56 3.51
CA ILE A 155 1.32 0.05 3.60
C ILE A 155 2.15 0.91 4.55
N ARG A 156 2.06 2.25 4.46
CA ARG A 156 2.83 3.18 5.31
C ARG A 156 2.49 3.00 6.78
N VAL A 157 1.20 3.01 7.14
CA VAL A 157 0.77 2.83 8.54
C VAL A 157 1.15 1.43 9.05
N PHE A 158 0.86 0.38 8.29
CA PHE A 158 1.18 -0.97 8.72
C PHE A 158 2.69 -1.16 8.92
N ALA A 159 3.53 -0.76 7.97
CA ALA A 159 4.98 -0.92 8.08
C ALA A 159 5.56 -0.13 9.26
N THR A 160 5.07 1.11 9.47
CA THR A 160 5.52 1.95 10.60
C THR A 160 5.24 1.28 11.94
N LEU A 161 4.01 0.79 12.13
CA LEU A 161 3.61 0.19 13.40
C LEU A 161 4.21 -1.20 13.60
N ALA A 162 4.30 -2.01 12.55
CA ALA A 162 4.78 -3.39 12.61
C ALA A 162 6.30 -3.48 12.83
N ALA A 163 7.08 -2.57 12.21
CA ALA A 163 8.54 -2.54 12.29
C ALA A 163 9.08 -1.43 13.20
N ASP A 164 8.20 -0.78 14.00
CA ASP A 164 8.55 0.29 14.95
C ASP A 164 9.38 1.41 14.33
N LEU A 165 8.98 1.86 13.13
CA LEU A 165 9.69 2.91 12.40
C LEU A 165 9.40 4.29 13.02
N ASP A 166 10.32 5.22 12.79
CA ASP A 166 10.16 6.63 13.14
C ASP A 166 9.07 7.28 12.26
N ALA A 167 8.06 7.89 12.90
CA ALA A 167 6.92 8.46 12.21
C ALA A 167 7.30 9.66 11.34
N ASP A 168 8.15 10.57 11.85
CA ASP A 168 8.59 11.78 11.12
C ASP A 168 9.39 11.36 9.86
N GLU A 169 10.21 10.32 9.97
CA GLU A 169 10.93 9.77 8.82
C GLU A 169 9.98 9.19 7.77
N VAL A 170 8.94 8.45 8.19
CA VAL A 170 7.95 7.88 7.27
C VAL A 170 7.04 8.94 6.68
N GLU A 171 6.71 10.00 7.39
CA GLU A 171 5.94 11.14 6.86
C GLU A 171 6.64 11.79 5.67
N SER A 172 7.95 11.92 5.73
CA SER A 172 8.77 12.48 4.64
C SER A 172 8.99 11.50 3.47
N ARG A 173 8.60 10.23 3.61
CA ARG A 173 8.74 9.22 2.56
C ARG A 173 7.45 9.04 1.78
N TRP A 174 7.55 9.07 0.48
CA TRP A 174 6.47 8.63 -0.40
C TRP A 174 6.58 7.14 -0.76
N ILE A 175 5.53 6.61 -1.32
CA ILE A 175 5.50 5.31 -1.97
C ILE A 175 4.73 5.45 -3.29
N ASN A 176 5.44 5.58 -4.41
CA ASN A 176 4.86 5.69 -5.74
C ASN A 176 4.05 4.43 -6.12
N ASN A 177 3.22 4.52 -7.16
CA ASN A 177 2.59 3.33 -7.71
C ASN A 177 3.63 2.26 -8.04
N THR A 178 3.40 1.04 -7.59
CA THR A 178 4.34 -0.09 -7.61
C THR A 178 5.65 0.12 -6.82
N GLY A 179 5.72 1.13 -5.94
CA GLY A 179 6.72 1.18 -4.89
C GLY A 179 6.54 0.04 -3.88
N MET A 180 7.58 -0.29 -3.14
CA MET A 180 7.61 -1.49 -2.31
C MET A 180 8.26 -1.26 -0.95
N VAL A 181 7.66 -1.82 0.09
CA VAL A 181 8.28 -1.99 1.41
C VAL A 181 8.54 -3.48 1.63
N LEU A 182 9.77 -3.84 1.94
CA LEU A 182 10.16 -5.20 2.26
C LEU A 182 10.40 -5.34 3.75
N LEU A 183 9.63 -6.19 4.38
CA LEU A 183 9.77 -6.56 5.78
C LEU A 183 10.26 -8.01 5.92
N ASP A 184 11.08 -8.29 6.93
CA ASP A 184 11.41 -9.66 7.36
C ASP A 184 11.00 -9.86 8.81
N GLY A 185 10.30 -10.93 9.10
CA GLY A 185 9.80 -11.19 10.44
C GLY A 185 8.61 -12.13 10.49
N GLN A 186 7.84 -11.99 11.57
CA GLN A 186 6.59 -12.75 11.73
C GLN A 186 5.61 -12.02 12.67
N PRO A 187 4.30 -12.19 12.46
CA PRO A 187 3.31 -11.70 13.40
C PRO A 187 3.59 -12.18 14.82
N GLY A 188 3.56 -11.25 15.79
CA GLY A 188 3.80 -11.54 17.20
C GLY A 188 5.27 -11.72 17.61
N GLN A 189 6.21 -11.71 16.67
CA GLN A 189 7.66 -11.73 16.94
C GLN A 189 8.34 -10.41 16.51
N GLY A 190 7.64 -9.55 15.79
CA GLY A 190 8.13 -8.31 15.22
C GLY A 190 8.52 -8.45 13.76
N TRP A 191 8.69 -7.30 13.13
CA TRP A 191 9.13 -7.15 11.75
C TRP A 191 10.33 -6.21 11.69
N ASP A 192 11.31 -6.55 10.86
CA ASP A 192 12.44 -5.69 10.56
C ASP A 192 12.25 -5.09 9.16
N LEU A 193 12.47 -3.78 9.01
CA LEU A 193 12.50 -3.13 7.71
C LEU A 193 13.79 -3.53 6.98
N VAL A 194 13.64 -4.25 5.87
CA VAL A 194 14.77 -4.62 4.99
C VAL A 194 15.05 -3.53 3.98
N SER A 195 14.00 -3.03 3.30
CA SER A 195 14.13 -1.94 2.33
C SER A 195 12.83 -1.18 2.15
N TRP A 196 12.95 0.09 1.74
CA TRP A 196 11.85 0.95 1.32
C TRP A 196 12.19 1.52 -0.05
N THR A 197 11.50 1.07 -1.08
CA THR A 197 11.67 1.51 -2.48
C THR A 197 10.51 2.43 -2.82
N SER A 198 10.78 3.74 -2.79
CA SER A 198 9.76 4.77 -3.07
C SER A 198 9.35 4.79 -4.54
N ASP A 199 10.29 4.62 -5.46
CA ASP A 199 10.04 4.57 -6.90
C ASP A 199 9.37 3.26 -7.34
N PRO A 200 8.70 3.24 -8.50
CA PRO A 200 8.22 2.00 -9.10
C PRO A 200 9.34 0.95 -9.16
N VAL A 201 9.10 -0.26 -8.67
CA VAL A 201 10.12 -1.34 -8.66
C VAL A 201 10.64 -1.67 -10.06
N GLY A 202 9.85 -1.42 -11.10
CA GLY A 202 10.26 -1.56 -12.51
C GLY A 202 11.19 -0.44 -13.00
N GLY A 203 11.49 0.55 -12.17
CA GLY A 203 12.42 1.64 -12.44
C GLY A 203 11.77 3.03 -12.46
N ALA A 204 12.55 4.06 -12.15
CA ALA A 204 12.10 5.45 -12.03
C ALA A 204 11.45 6.02 -13.32
N HIS A 205 11.77 5.46 -14.50
CA HIS A 205 11.15 5.87 -15.78
C HIS A 205 9.65 5.55 -15.86
N LEU A 206 9.13 4.72 -14.95
CA LEU A 206 7.72 4.40 -14.78
C LEU A 206 7.03 5.27 -13.72
N ALA A 207 7.75 6.21 -13.09
CA ALA A 207 7.15 7.16 -12.16
C ALA A 207 6.20 8.11 -12.90
N SER A 208 5.11 8.52 -12.23
CA SER A 208 4.19 9.52 -12.77
C SER A 208 4.82 10.92 -12.67
N VAL A 209 4.80 11.68 -13.76
CA VAL A 209 5.36 13.04 -13.81
C VAL A 209 4.35 14.11 -13.35
N ARG A 210 3.07 13.73 -13.09
CA ARG A 210 1.96 14.67 -12.89
C ARG A 210 0.84 14.13 -11.98
N ALA A 211 1.12 13.37 -10.98
CA ALA A 211 0.05 12.91 -10.08
C ALA A 211 0.12 13.66 -8.76
N HIS A 212 -0.94 14.36 -8.39
CA HIS A 212 -1.25 14.66 -7.00
C HIS A 212 -1.83 13.38 -6.40
N ASP A 213 -0.98 12.49 -5.98
CA ASP A 213 -1.38 11.16 -5.52
C ASP A 213 -1.38 11.13 -3.98
N VAL A 214 -2.46 11.64 -3.42
CA VAL A 214 -2.65 11.85 -1.97
C VAL A 214 -2.26 10.64 -1.11
N THR A 215 -2.53 9.43 -1.56
CA THR A 215 -2.26 8.22 -0.75
C THR A 215 -0.79 7.78 -0.83
N GLY A 216 -0.02 8.31 -1.76
CA GLY A 216 1.37 7.96 -2.01
C GLY A 216 2.38 9.05 -1.71
N GLU A 217 1.95 10.31 -1.65
CA GLU A 217 2.81 11.46 -1.42
C GLU A 217 3.24 11.61 0.03
N ALA A 218 4.35 12.31 0.26
CA ALA A 218 4.78 12.69 1.59
C ALA A 218 3.76 13.65 2.23
N VAL A 219 3.51 13.49 3.52
CA VAL A 219 2.46 14.26 4.24
C VAL A 219 2.82 15.75 4.32
N ASP A 220 4.11 16.07 4.37
CA ASP A 220 4.64 17.42 4.50
C ASP A 220 4.59 18.25 3.19
N GLU A 221 4.64 17.62 2.01
CA GLU A 221 4.60 18.33 0.73
C GLU A 221 3.20 18.85 0.35
N VAL A 222 2.14 18.25 0.87
CA VAL A 222 0.76 18.62 0.53
C VAL A 222 0.21 19.72 1.46
N ALA A 223 0.86 20.00 2.58
CA ALA A 223 0.42 21.02 3.54
C ALA A 223 0.79 22.47 3.13
N ASP A 224 1.68 22.67 2.15
CA ASP A 224 2.26 23.97 1.78
C ASP A 224 1.68 24.57 0.47
N ASP A 225 0.79 23.89 -0.27
CA ASP A 225 0.10 24.38 -1.48
C ASP A 225 -1.38 24.73 -1.20
#